data_355275802e629217806c125084dc0474
#
_entry.id   355275802e629217806c125084dc0474
#
_cell.length_a   1.000
_cell.length_b   1.000
_cell.length_c   1.000
_cell.angle_alpha   90.00
_cell.angle_beta   90.00
_cell.angle_gamma   90.00
#
_symmetry.space_group_name_H-M   'P 1'
#
loop_
_entity.id
_entity.type
_entity.pdbx_description
1 polymer ?
#
loop_
_entity_poly.entity_id
_entity_poly.type
_entity_poly.pdbx_seq_one_letter_code
_entity_poly.pdbx_strand_id
1 'polypeptide(L)'
;MLAAGAYPLLPGCFSSKAYVANGKVRLAAIGCGAQAWFDLNKFAGNKDICEVVALCDTDIGAPHTEEALKRFPNLPRFHDFRKMFDKMADKIDAVLIGIPDHSHFCAAMHAMRLGKAVYVEKPLAHSFRECELLMAAEEKYGVVTQMGNQGHSGANYYQYRDYVQNGVIKDVKKVVAHMNMQRRWHKWGGKITSYPRGEVMPDTLDWEVWCNAAPYHDFSKDLAYGEWRCWYDYGNGCMGDWGAHILDCVHRFTLRSALPTEVAISNVTGWNPFVFPIQDTLTMKFDDVTLEWYEGLDNKPPLPEGFRYADNKGLFPASTANDGLIDPPLKPGKEIYLADGTVWQGLSHSSTLVRVGAQDEKVPSFERPGSDHWRNFLLAVKGEEETRSPFRVTAPLSEIFCLGVIAQRLNRGFKFDPIAKKAIGDAEVGILLKGPAPREGWEEYYRV
;
A
#
# COMPACT_ATOMS: atom_id res chain seq x y z
N MET A 1 19.95 29.44 -14.09
CA MET A 1 19.01 29.90 -13.09
C MET A 1 17.62 29.50 -13.52
N LEU A 2 17.14 28.35 -13.09
CA LEU A 2 15.75 27.93 -13.27
C LEU A 2 15.09 27.99 -11.90
N ALA A 3 14.05 28.81 -11.81
CA ALA A 3 13.34 29.10 -10.57
C ALA A 3 12.69 27.84 -10.01
N ALA A 4 12.91 27.59 -8.75
CA ALA A 4 12.17 26.62 -7.97
C ALA A 4 10.70 27.04 -7.96
N GLY A 5 9.88 26.35 -8.75
CA GLY A 5 8.43 26.50 -8.73
C GLY A 5 7.88 25.97 -7.41
N ALA A 6 7.69 26.87 -6.45
CA ALA A 6 6.81 26.61 -5.32
C ALA A 6 5.40 26.44 -5.89
N TYR A 7 4.85 25.23 -5.80
CA TYR A 7 3.43 25.01 -6.02
C TYR A 7 2.69 25.79 -4.94
N PRO A 8 1.80 26.74 -5.30
CA PRO A 8 0.96 27.40 -4.32
C PRO A 8 0.06 26.32 -3.69
N LEU A 9 0.17 26.16 -2.39
CA LEU A 9 -0.86 25.54 -1.58
C LEU A 9 -2.11 26.40 -1.74
N LEU A 10 -3.01 26.01 -2.62
CA LEU A 10 -4.35 26.55 -2.63
C LEU A 10 -4.97 26.20 -1.27
N PRO A 11 -5.43 27.17 -0.49
CA PRO A 11 -6.22 26.87 0.68
C PRO A 11 -7.55 26.30 0.18
N GLY A 12 -7.62 24.99 0.09
CA GLY A 12 -8.87 24.28 -0.08
C GLY A 12 -9.70 24.57 1.17
N CYS A 13 -10.76 25.31 1.00
CA CYS A 13 -11.82 25.42 2.02
C CYS A 13 -12.44 24.05 2.19
N PHE A 14 -11.78 23.15 2.93
CA PHE A 14 -12.40 21.93 3.40
C PHE A 14 -13.35 22.30 4.53
N SER A 15 -14.56 22.65 4.20
CA SER A 15 -15.62 22.70 5.18
C SER A 15 -16.11 21.30 5.49
N SER A 16 -15.25 20.43 6.00
CA SER A 16 -15.68 19.23 6.70
C SER A 16 -16.22 19.66 8.06
N LYS A 17 -17.46 20.12 8.09
CA LYS A 17 -18.26 20.06 9.31
C LYS A 17 -18.59 18.59 9.60
N ALA A 18 -17.58 17.75 9.82
CA ALA A 18 -17.78 16.52 10.53
C ALA A 18 -18.21 16.92 11.93
N TYR A 19 -19.49 16.85 12.18
CA TYR A 19 -20.05 17.10 13.50
C TYR A 19 -19.66 15.90 14.37
N VAL A 20 -18.48 15.98 14.97
CA VAL A 20 -17.99 14.95 15.89
C VAL A 20 -18.80 15.10 17.17
N ALA A 21 -19.88 14.34 17.27
CA ALA A 21 -20.69 14.30 18.49
C ALA A 21 -19.79 13.89 19.67
N ASN A 22 -19.87 14.62 20.76
CA ASN A 22 -19.08 14.38 21.99
C ASN A 22 -17.54 14.49 21.83
N GLY A 23 -17.03 15.16 20.80
CA GLY A 23 -15.59 15.36 20.61
C GLY A 23 -14.78 14.12 20.17
N LYS A 24 -15.45 12.97 19.94
CA LYS A 24 -14.83 11.72 19.49
C LYS A 24 -15.28 11.34 18.09
N VAL A 25 -14.31 10.88 17.27
CA VAL A 25 -14.58 10.31 15.95
C VAL A 25 -15.25 8.95 16.12
N ARG A 26 -16.45 8.78 15.58
CA ARG A 26 -17.19 7.51 15.55
C ARG A 26 -16.69 6.68 14.38
N LEU A 27 -15.84 5.68 14.69
CA LEU A 27 -15.13 4.85 13.70
C LEU A 27 -15.85 3.50 13.53
N ALA A 28 -16.17 3.12 12.30
CA ALA A 28 -16.56 1.76 11.96
C ALA A 28 -15.40 1.02 11.31
N ALA A 29 -15.25 -0.28 11.58
CA ALA A 29 -14.24 -1.13 10.96
C ALA A 29 -14.87 -1.97 9.85
N ILE A 30 -14.25 -1.96 8.67
CA ILE A 30 -14.51 -2.86 7.54
C ILE A 30 -13.26 -3.73 7.39
N GLY A 31 -13.35 -4.98 7.82
CA GLY A 31 -12.24 -5.87 8.16
C GLY A 31 -11.96 -5.87 9.66
N CYS A 32 -11.89 -7.07 10.27
CA CYS A 32 -11.76 -7.25 11.70
C CYS A 32 -10.60 -8.19 12.10
N GLY A 33 -9.85 -8.71 11.12
CA GLY A 33 -8.76 -9.66 11.36
C GLY A 33 -7.39 -9.15 10.92
N ALA A 34 -6.34 -9.87 11.28
CA ALA A 34 -4.95 -9.63 10.85
C ALA A 34 -4.55 -8.14 10.94
N GLN A 35 -4.18 -7.50 9.79
CA GLN A 35 -3.76 -6.10 9.76
C GLN A 35 -4.89 -5.16 10.17
N ALA A 36 -6.13 -5.41 9.74
CA ALA A 36 -7.28 -4.60 10.15
C ALA A 36 -7.48 -4.61 11.68
N TRP A 37 -7.28 -5.77 12.33
CA TRP A 37 -7.29 -5.84 13.79
C TRP A 37 -6.18 -5.01 14.43
N PHE A 38 -4.97 -5.07 13.88
CA PHE A 38 -3.85 -4.25 14.37
C PHE A 38 -4.20 -2.76 14.32
N ASP A 39 -4.71 -2.28 13.19
CA ASP A 39 -5.09 -0.87 13.02
C ASP A 39 -6.28 -0.48 13.90
N LEU A 40 -7.32 -1.31 13.94
CA LEU A 40 -8.48 -1.10 14.81
C LEU A 40 -8.06 -0.97 16.28
N ASN A 41 -7.09 -1.80 16.70
CA ASN A 41 -6.56 -1.77 18.05
C ASN A 41 -5.79 -0.47 18.33
N LYS A 42 -5.06 0.06 17.34
CA LYS A 42 -4.37 1.36 17.41
C LYS A 42 -5.36 2.52 17.49
N PHE A 43 -6.38 2.53 16.62
CA PHE A 43 -7.45 3.54 16.68
C PHE A 43 -8.17 3.53 18.02
N ALA A 44 -8.60 2.36 18.47
CA ALA A 44 -9.30 2.20 19.75
C ALA A 44 -8.44 2.51 21.00
N GLY A 45 -7.12 2.58 20.84
CA GLY A 45 -6.18 3.06 21.86
C GLY A 45 -6.31 4.55 22.12
N ASN A 46 -6.77 5.34 21.15
CA ASN A 46 -6.98 6.79 21.25
C ASN A 46 -8.35 7.12 21.89
N LYS A 47 -8.59 6.63 23.10
CA LYS A 47 -9.87 6.72 23.81
C LYS A 47 -10.37 8.13 24.04
N ASP A 48 -9.48 9.11 24.03
CA ASP A 48 -9.76 10.54 24.16
C ASP A 48 -10.50 11.10 22.94
N ILE A 49 -10.20 10.62 21.74
CA ILE A 49 -10.69 11.18 20.48
C ILE A 49 -11.35 10.15 19.53
N CYS A 50 -11.44 8.87 19.90
CA CYS A 50 -12.01 7.80 19.07
C CYS A 50 -13.00 6.95 19.85
N GLU A 51 -14.11 6.58 19.18
CA GLU A 51 -15.08 5.60 19.61
C GLU A 51 -15.37 4.64 18.46
N VAL A 52 -15.14 3.33 18.68
CA VAL A 52 -15.52 2.29 17.71
C VAL A 52 -17.02 2.03 17.85
N VAL A 53 -17.78 2.10 16.75
CA VAL A 53 -19.24 2.04 16.77
C VAL A 53 -19.84 0.85 16.01
N ALA A 54 -19.11 0.22 15.09
CA ALA A 54 -19.57 -0.96 14.36
C ALA A 54 -18.40 -1.81 13.85
N LEU A 55 -18.66 -3.10 13.66
CA LEU A 55 -17.74 -4.07 13.05
C LEU A 55 -18.41 -4.67 11.81
N CYS A 56 -17.66 -4.70 10.70
CA CYS A 56 -18.06 -5.33 9.46
C CYS A 56 -16.93 -6.24 8.95
N ASP A 57 -17.24 -7.50 8.68
CA ASP A 57 -16.32 -8.45 8.07
C ASP A 57 -17.12 -9.50 7.32
N THR A 58 -16.77 -9.84 6.10
CA THR A 58 -17.50 -10.81 5.28
C THR A 58 -17.57 -12.20 5.92
N ASP A 59 -16.65 -12.51 6.83
CA ASP A 59 -16.60 -13.76 7.59
C ASP A 59 -16.61 -13.48 9.12
N ILE A 60 -17.50 -12.59 9.55
CA ILE A 60 -17.58 -12.19 10.95
C ILE A 60 -18.09 -13.35 11.82
N GLY A 61 -17.31 -13.69 12.84
CA GLY A 61 -17.51 -14.90 13.67
C GLY A 61 -16.45 -15.98 13.40
N ALA A 62 -15.71 -15.88 12.29
CA ALA A 62 -14.56 -16.76 12.02
C ALA A 62 -13.38 -16.46 12.98
N PRO A 63 -12.45 -17.42 13.14
CA PRO A 63 -11.32 -17.29 14.08
C PRO A 63 -10.49 -16.01 13.94
N HIS A 64 -10.30 -15.49 12.73
CA HIS A 64 -9.51 -14.28 12.51
C HIS A 64 -10.16 -13.00 13.07
N THR A 65 -11.48 -13.03 13.36
CA THR A 65 -12.23 -11.89 13.93
C THR A 65 -12.38 -11.97 15.46
N GLU A 66 -11.94 -13.07 16.07
CA GLU A 66 -12.19 -13.38 17.49
C GLU A 66 -11.72 -12.28 18.45
N GLU A 67 -10.53 -11.74 18.23
CA GLU A 67 -9.95 -10.68 19.07
C GLU A 67 -10.76 -9.38 19.01
N ALA A 68 -11.23 -9.00 17.83
CA ALA A 68 -12.10 -7.84 17.67
C ALA A 68 -13.45 -8.05 18.38
N LEU A 69 -14.04 -9.25 18.23
CA LEU A 69 -15.31 -9.59 18.86
C LEU A 69 -15.20 -9.68 20.38
N LYS A 70 -14.09 -10.15 20.94
CA LYS A 70 -13.83 -10.14 22.39
C LYS A 70 -13.68 -8.72 22.92
N ARG A 71 -12.98 -7.86 22.20
CA ARG A 71 -12.76 -6.47 22.63
C ARG A 71 -14.03 -5.63 22.55
N PHE A 72 -14.89 -5.90 21.56
CA PHE A 72 -16.12 -5.14 21.29
C PHE A 72 -17.35 -6.06 21.27
N PRO A 73 -17.72 -6.70 22.39
CA PRO A 73 -18.74 -7.74 22.41
C PRO A 73 -20.16 -7.23 22.10
N ASN A 74 -20.43 -5.95 22.35
CA ASN A 74 -21.76 -5.36 22.26
C ASN A 74 -21.98 -4.49 21.02
N LEU A 75 -20.97 -4.35 20.14
CA LEU A 75 -21.13 -3.55 18.93
C LEU A 75 -21.98 -4.26 17.87
N PRO A 76 -22.74 -3.52 17.06
CA PRO A 76 -23.39 -4.04 15.87
C PRO A 76 -22.38 -4.71 14.92
N ARG A 77 -22.78 -5.83 14.32
CA ARG A 77 -21.97 -6.67 13.44
C ARG A 77 -22.65 -6.81 12.09
N PHE A 78 -21.84 -6.76 11.02
CA PHE A 78 -22.33 -6.84 9.65
C PHE A 78 -21.39 -7.70 8.80
N HIS A 79 -21.94 -8.44 7.82
CA HIS A 79 -21.16 -9.14 6.79
C HIS A 79 -20.93 -8.24 5.57
N ASP A 80 -21.81 -7.28 5.32
CA ASP A 80 -21.81 -6.40 4.17
C ASP A 80 -21.76 -4.93 4.62
N PHE A 81 -20.73 -4.21 4.16
CA PHE A 81 -20.54 -2.81 4.50
C PHE A 81 -21.68 -1.92 3.98
N ARG A 82 -22.33 -2.28 2.87
CA ARG A 82 -23.50 -1.54 2.34
C ARG A 82 -24.63 -1.58 3.36
N LYS A 83 -24.93 -2.76 3.90
CA LYS A 83 -25.95 -2.96 4.94
C LYS A 83 -25.57 -2.29 6.27
N MET A 84 -24.28 -2.19 6.58
CA MET A 84 -23.82 -1.41 7.72
C MET A 84 -24.15 0.07 7.54
N PHE A 85 -23.83 0.65 6.39
CA PHE A 85 -24.12 2.05 6.11
C PHE A 85 -25.64 2.33 6.02
N ASP A 86 -26.42 1.44 5.41
CA ASP A 86 -27.90 1.57 5.38
C ASP A 86 -28.50 1.75 6.78
N LYS A 87 -27.92 1.11 7.78
CA LYS A 87 -28.44 1.15 9.16
C LYS A 87 -27.77 2.19 10.05
N MET A 88 -26.54 2.59 9.75
CA MET A 88 -25.71 3.32 10.71
C MET A 88 -24.98 4.53 10.12
N ALA A 89 -25.23 4.94 8.88
CA ALA A 89 -24.50 6.04 8.26
C ALA A 89 -24.51 7.33 9.08
N ASP A 90 -25.61 7.63 9.78
CA ASP A 90 -25.76 8.78 10.68
C ASP A 90 -24.93 8.68 11.98
N LYS A 91 -24.47 7.48 12.31
CA LYS A 91 -23.68 7.18 13.51
C LYS A 91 -22.20 6.93 13.22
N ILE A 92 -21.77 7.05 11.97
CA ILE A 92 -20.39 6.83 11.51
C ILE A 92 -19.82 8.14 10.99
N ASP A 93 -18.66 8.56 11.47
CA ASP A 93 -17.91 9.71 10.97
C ASP A 93 -16.76 9.26 10.05
N ALA A 94 -16.14 8.13 10.36
CA ALA A 94 -14.99 7.60 9.66
C ALA A 94 -15.02 6.08 9.58
N VAL A 95 -14.33 5.53 8.59
CA VAL A 95 -14.11 4.09 8.45
C VAL A 95 -12.64 3.74 8.37
N LEU A 96 -12.30 2.62 9.01
CA LEU A 96 -11.10 1.83 8.75
C LEU A 96 -11.46 0.75 7.73
N ILE A 97 -10.72 0.65 6.64
CA ILE A 97 -10.85 -0.39 5.61
C ILE A 97 -9.56 -1.20 5.59
N GLY A 98 -9.60 -2.44 6.06
CA GLY A 98 -8.48 -3.37 6.11
C GLY A 98 -8.91 -4.77 5.64
N ILE A 99 -9.27 -4.87 4.37
CA ILE A 99 -9.80 -6.04 3.67
C ILE A 99 -8.85 -6.43 2.51
N PRO A 100 -9.10 -7.47 1.70
CA PRO A 100 -8.28 -7.78 0.52
C PRO A 100 -8.21 -6.65 -0.50
N ASP A 101 -7.08 -6.53 -1.21
CA ASP A 101 -6.74 -5.42 -2.11
C ASP A 101 -7.86 -5.09 -3.11
N HIS A 102 -8.48 -6.11 -3.71
CA HIS A 102 -9.55 -5.96 -4.72
C HIS A 102 -10.83 -5.32 -4.17
N SER A 103 -11.01 -5.32 -2.86
CA SER A 103 -12.23 -4.82 -2.21
C SER A 103 -12.08 -3.40 -1.65
N HIS A 104 -10.85 -2.87 -1.57
CA HIS A 104 -10.57 -1.53 -1.02
C HIS A 104 -11.37 -0.45 -1.73
N PHE A 105 -11.39 -0.47 -3.07
CA PHE A 105 -12.00 0.56 -3.90
C PHE A 105 -13.49 0.73 -3.63
N CYS A 106 -14.28 -0.34 -3.69
CA CYS A 106 -15.73 -0.24 -3.53
C CYS A 106 -16.13 0.20 -2.12
N ALA A 107 -15.44 -0.32 -1.09
CA ALA A 107 -15.71 0.08 0.29
C ALA A 107 -15.36 1.55 0.54
N ALA A 108 -14.20 2.01 0.03
CA ALA A 108 -13.78 3.41 0.13
C ALA A 108 -14.73 4.34 -0.63
N MET A 109 -15.07 4.01 -1.87
CA MET A 109 -15.98 4.80 -2.71
C MET A 109 -17.36 4.93 -2.07
N HIS A 110 -17.89 3.84 -1.49
CA HIS A 110 -19.18 3.87 -0.80
C HIS A 110 -19.15 4.84 0.39
N ALA A 111 -18.13 4.76 1.23
CA ALA A 111 -17.97 5.65 2.37
C ALA A 111 -17.80 7.12 1.95
N MET A 112 -16.97 7.39 0.94
CA MET A 112 -16.71 8.75 0.43
C MET A 112 -17.98 9.39 -0.13
N ARG A 113 -18.82 8.65 -0.86
CA ARG A 113 -20.13 9.12 -1.35
C ARG A 113 -21.08 9.52 -0.24
N LEU A 114 -20.97 8.89 0.90
CA LEU A 114 -21.74 9.21 2.11
C LEU A 114 -21.10 10.31 2.97
N GLY A 115 -20.03 10.95 2.46
CA GLY A 115 -19.33 12.03 3.17
C GLY A 115 -18.53 11.55 4.38
N LYS A 116 -18.13 10.28 4.43
CA LYS A 116 -17.36 9.71 5.55
C LYS A 116 -15.85 9.82 5.29
N ALA A 117 -15.10 10.08 6.35
CA ALA A 117 -13.64 9.99 6.31
C ALA A 117 -13.18 8.54 6.14
N VAL A 118 -12.10 8.32 5.39
CA VAL A 118 -11.68 6.97 4.99
C VAL A 118 -10.19 6.75 5.27
N TYR A 119 -9.90 5.74 6.07
CA TYR A 119 -8.58 5.14 6.20
C TYR A 119 -8.59 3.80 5.49
N VAL A 120 -7.73 3.61 4.48
CA VAL A 120 -7.64 2.36 3.70
C VAL A 120 -6.25 1.78 3.83
N GLU A 121 -6.13 0.49 4.15
CA GLU A 121 -4.85 -0.21 4.12
C GLU A 121 -4.24 -0.20 2.72
N LYS A 122 -2.91 -0.37 2.69
CA LYS A 122 -2.14 -0.42 1.43
C LYS A 122 -2.24 -1.80 0.76
N PRO A 123 -2.10 -1.88 -0.58
CA PRO A 123 -2.08 -0.77 -1.55
C PRO A 123 -3.44 -0.09 -1.62
N LEU A 124 -3.48 1.15 -2.11
CA LEU A 124 -4.72 1.95 -2.09
C LEU A 124 -5.88 1.26 -2.80
N ALA A 125 -5.61 0.65 -3.96
CA ALA A 125 -6.59 -0.09 -4.75
C ALA A 125 -5.90 -1.18 -5.59
N HIS A 126 -6.71 -2.03 -6.22
CA HIS A 126 -6.25 -3.19 -6.97
C HIS A 126 -5.84 -2.85 -8.42
N SER A 127 -6.44 -1.85 -9.04
CA SER A 127 -6.14 -1.43 -10.41
C SER A 127 -5.72 0.03 -10.51
N PHE A 128 -5.01 0.35 -11.60
CA PHE A 128 -4.57 1.71 -11.90
C PHE A 128 -5.77 2.68 -11.95
N ARG A 129 -6.84 2.30 -12.66
CA ARG A 129 -8.06 3.10 -12.78
C ARG A 129 -8.73 3.35 -11.43
N GLU A 130 -8.76 2.38 -10.54
CA GLU A 130 -9.35 2.55 -9.21
C GLU A 130 -8.58 3.58 -8.37
N CYS A 131 -7.24 3.62 -8.49
CA CYS A 131 -6.43 4.67 -7.86
C CYS A 131 -6.83 6.06 -8.37
N GLU A 132 -6.98 6.23 -9.68
CA GLU A 132 -7.43 7.50 -10.29
C GLU A 132 -8.83 7.90 -9.83
N LEU A 133 -9.76 6.94 -9.79
CA LEU A 133 -11.13 7.20 -9.34
C LEU A 133 -11.19 7.58 -7.87
N LEU A 134 -10.36 7.02 -7.00
CA LEU A 134 -10.28 7.40 -5.59
C LEU A 134 -9.70 8.81 -5.41
N MET A 135 -8.70 9.21 -6.20
CA MET A 135 -8.22 10.60 -6.20
C MET A 135 -9.31 11.58 -6.65
N ALA A 136 -10.02 11.25 -7.74
CA ALA A 136 -11.12 12.08 -8.22
C ALA A 136 -12.27 12.15 -7.21
N ALA A 137 -12.54 11.06 -6.50
CA ALA A 137 -13.54 11.03 -5.45
C ALA A 137 -13.13 11.86 -4.22
N GLU A 138 -11.83 11.82 -3.82
CA GLU A 138 -11.31 12.70 -2.77
C GLU A 138 -11.57 14.17 -3.09
N GLU A 139 -11.25 14.59 -4.30
CA GLU A 139 -11.49 15.96 -4.77
C GLU A 139 -12.99 16.29 -4.81
N LYS A 140 -13.80 15.40 -5.39
CA LYS A 140 -15.25 15.63 -5.58
C LYS A 140 -16.01 15.70 -4.26
N TYR A 141 -15.74 14.79 -3.33
CA TYR A 141 -16.51 14.67 -2.09
C TYR A 141 -15.90 15.47 -0.94
N GLY A 142 -14.64 15.92 -1.06
CA GLY A 142 -13.96 16.75 -0.06
C GLY A 142 -13.83 16.07 1.31
N VAL A 143 -13.75 14.75 1.35
CA VAL A 143 -13.64 13.98 2.58
C VAL A 143 -12.18 13.78 2.99
N VAL A 144 -11.96 13.61 4.29
CA VAL A 144 -10.63 13.26 4.81
C VAL A 144 -10.29 11.83 4.40
N THR A 145 -9.14 11.64 3.78
CA THR A 145 -8.63 10.33 3.35
C THR A 145 -7.23 10.08 3.89
N GLN A 146 -6.88 8.82 4.15
CA GLN A 146 -5.53 8.40 4.48
C GLN A 146 -5.29 6.96 4.07
N MET A 147 -4.15 6.68 3.41
CA MET A 147 -3.72 5.31 3.18
C MET A 147 -2.95 4.78 4.38
N GLY A 148 -3.07 3.48 4.64
CA GLY A 148 -2.43 2.75 5.75
C GLY A 148 -0.95 2.41 5.51
N ASN A 149 -0.18 3.29 4.87
CA ASN A 149 1.27 3.17 4.77
C ASN A 149 1.95 3.84 5.98
N GLN A 150 1.87 3.22 7.15
CA GLN A 150 2.27 3.79 8.45
C GLN A 150 3.69 4.36 8.46
N GLY A 151 4.58 3.83 7.60
CA GLY A 151 5.93 4.33 7.38
C GLY A 151 6.01 5.80 6.97
N HIS A 152 4.95 6.34 6.34
CA HIS A 152 4.80 7.76 6.00
C HIS A 152 4.86 8.71 7.23
N SER A 153 4.55 8.18 8.41
CA SER A 153 4.69 8.89 9.70
C SER A 153 5.94 8.46 10.47
N GLY A 154 6.80 7.64 9.87
CA GLY A 154 7.97 7.04 10.51
C GLY A 154 9.25 7.85 10.34
N ALA A 155 10.26 7.52 11.17
CA ALA A 155 11.57 8.17 11.16
C ALA A 155 12.26 8.10 9.79
N ASN A 156 12.16 6.98 9.09
CA ASN A 156 12.76 6.80 7.76
C ASN A 156 12.24 7.83 6.75
N TYR A 157 10.93 8.09 6.74
CA TYR A 157 10.30 9.04 5.83
C TYR A 157 10.78 10.47 6.05
N TYR A 158 10.81 10.92 7.31
CA TYR A 158 11.21 12.29 7.65
C TYR A 158 12.72 12.51 7.47
N GLN A 159 13.54 11.53 7.81
CA GLN A 159 14.97 11.60 7.52
C GLN A 159 15.22 11.74 6.01
N TYR A 160 14.54 10.91 5.21
CA TYR A 160 14.70 10.95 3.75
C TYR A 160 14.29 12.31 3.19
N ARG A 161 13.14 12.83 3.64
CA ARG A 161 12.68 14.18 3.30
C ARG A 161 13.75 15.22 3.59
N ASP A 162 14.24 15.24 4.79
CA ASP A 162 15.20 16.25 5.23
C ASP A 162 16.54 16.11 4.49
N TYR A 163 16.98 14.89 4.20
CA TYR A 163 18.19 14.64 3.42
C TYR A 163 18.07 15.11 1.97
N VAL A 164 16.93 14.92 1.34
CA VAL A 164 16.68 15.45 0.00
C VAL A 164 16.57 16.97 0.01
N GLN A 165 15.83 17.55 0.95
CA GLN A 165 15.64 19.00 1.04
C GLN A 165 16.94 19.77 1.36
N ASN A 166 17.83 19.17 2.13
CA ASN A 166 19.13 19.76 2.48
C ASN A 166 20.27 19.35 1.52
N GLY A 167 19.97 18.66 0.43
CA GLY A 167 20.93 18.29 -0.61
C GLY A 167 21.94 17.21 -0.17
N VAL A 168 21.67 16.46 0.88
CA VAL A 168 22.46 15.29 1.30
C VAL A 168 22.22 14.12 0.34
N ILE A 169 20.96 13.89 -0.04
CA ILE A 169 20.56 12.97 -1.11
C ILE A 169 20.17 13.83 -2.31
N LYS A 170 21.00 13.86 -3.33
CA LYS A 170 20.82 14.62 -4.58
C LYS A 170 21.38 13.87 -5.76
N ASP A 171 21.02 14.27 -6.96
CA ASP A 171 21.50 13.70 -8.22
C ASP A 171 21.44 12.17 -8.25
N VAL A 172 20.32 11.61 -7.73
CA VAL A 172 20.08 10.17 -7.69
C VAL A 172 20.00 9.64 -9.12
N LYS A 173 20.72 8.57 -9.42
CA LYS A 173 20.73 7.89 -10.72
C LYS A 173 19.98 6.58 -10.70
N LYS A 174 20.04 5.87 -9.59
CA LYS A 174 19.40 4.57 -9.46
C LYS A 174 18.90 4.34 -8.04
N VAL A 175 17.76 3.70 -7.95
CA VAL A 175 17.23 3.13 -6.70
C VAL A 175 17.08 1.64 -6.94
N VAL A 176 17.66 0.83 -6.06
CA VAL A 176 17.43 -0.61 -5.98
C VAL A 176 16.57 -0.87 -4.77
N ALA A 177 15.44 -1.50 -4.97
CA ALA A 177 14.52 -1.88 -3.90
C ALA A 177 14.32 -3.40 -3.94
N HIS A 178 14.17 -4.03 -2.78
CA HIS A 178 14.14 -5.48 -2.74
C HIS A 178 13.27 -6.02 -1.61
N MET A 179 12.64 -7.17 -1.90
CA MET A 179 11.87 -7.98 -0.96
C MET A 179 12.22 -9.45 -1.15
N ASN A 180 13.32 -9.88 -0.55
CA ASN A 180 13.90 -11.22 -0.71
C ASN A 180 13.59 -12.17 0.44
N MET A 181 12.47 -11.97 1.12
CA MET A 181 12.00 -12.92 2.14
C MET A 181 10.99 -13.87 1.52
N GLN A 182 11.02 -15.12 1.99
CA GLN A 182 10.03 -16.11 1.57
C GLN A 182 8.63 -15.65 1.95
N ARG A 183 7.73 -15.68 0.98
CA ARG A 183 6.32 -15.34 1.14
C ARG A 183 5.45 -16.51 0.65
N ARG A 184 4.29 -16.72 1.28
CA ARG A 184 3.42 -17.86 1.00
C ARG A 184 2.93 -17.95 -0.45
N TRP A 185 2.71 -16.81 -1.12
CA TRP A 185 2.29 -16.80 -2.52
C TRP A 185 3.33 -17.33 -3.51
N HIS A 186 4.58 -17.43 -3.12
CA HIS A 186 5.63 -18.00 -3.97
C HIS A 186 5.49 -19.52 -4.15
N LYS A 187 4.85 -20.25 -3.24
CA LYS A 187 4.69 -21.71 -3.33
C LYS A 187 3.89 -22.18 -4.54
N TRP A 188 3.04 -21.30 -5.09
CA TRP A 188 2.16 -21.63 -6.21
C TRP A 188 2.83 -21.52 -7.57
N GLY A 189 3.83 -20.66 -7.71
CA GLY A 189 4.44 -20.30 -9.00
C GLY A 189 4.82 -21.49 -9.86
N GLY A 190 4.50 -21.41 -11.14
CA GLY A 190 4.80 -22.40 -12.17
C GLY A 190 3.99 -23.69 -12.13
N LYS A 191 3.25 -23.96 -11.05
CA LYS A 191 2.48 -25.20 -10.87
C LYS A 191 0.97 -25.00 -11.10
N ILE A 192 0.50 -23.76 -11.14
CA ILE A 192 -0.92 -23.42 -11.26
C ILE A 192 -1.30 -23.35 -12.74
N THR A 193 -2.31 -24.10 -13.14
CA THR A 193 -2.80 -24.15 -14.52
C THR A 193 -4.27 -23.72 -14.65
N SER A 194 -4.95 -23.48 -13.53
CA SER A 194 -6.35 -23.01 -13.46
C SER A 194 -6.63 -22.45 -12.09
N TYR A 195 -7.73 -21.73 -11.94
CA TYR A 195 -8.28 -21.44 -10.62
C TYR A 195 -8.64 -22.74 -9.88
N PRO A 196 -8.57 -22.75 -8.53
CA PRO A 196 -8.91 -23.95 -7.76
C PRO A 196 -10.37 -24.31 -7.90
N ARG A 197 -10.67 -25.59 -7.71
CA ARG A 197 -12.07 -26.07 -7.67
C ARG A 197 -12.77 -25.54 -6.42
N GLY A 198 -14.07 -25.31 -6.55
CA GLY A 198 -14.92 -24.94 -5.44
C GLY A 198 -14.88 -25.95 -4.28
N GLU A 199 -14.88 -25.42 -3.07
CA GLU A 199 -14.94 -26.15 -1.80
C GLU A 199 -16.23 -25.80 -1.06
N VAL A 200 -16.53 -26.55 0.01
CA VAL A 200 -17.64 -26.21 0.91
C VAL A 200 -17.30 -24.89 1.62
N MET A 201 -18.13 -23.90 1.41
CA MET A 201 -17.99 -22.57 2.01
C MET A 201 -18.39 -22.61 3.48
N PRO A 202 -17.67 -21.91 4.39
CA PRO A 202 -18.11 -21.72 5.76
C PRO A 202 -19.45 -20.99 5.85
N ASP A 203 -20.32 -21.38 6.77
CA ASP A 203 -21.64 -20.76 6.98
C ASP A 203 -21.54 -19.28 7.42
N THR A 204 -20.38 -18.87 7.95
CA THR A 204 -20.12 -17.50 8.42
C THR A 204 -19.68 -16.56 7.31
N LEU A 205 -19.32 -17.08 6.10
CA LEU A 205 -18.71 -16.30 5.03
C LEU A 205 -19.75 -15.83 4.00
N ASP A 206 -19.82 -14.52 3.78
CA ASP A 206 -20.50 -13.92 2.63
C ASP A 206 -19.50 -13.78 1.47
N TRP A 207 -19.39 -14.84 0.67
CA TRP A 207 -18.42 -14.90 -0.44
C TRP A 207 -18.76 -13.95 -1.59
N GLU A 208 -20.04 -13.66 -1.79
CA GLU A 208 -20.50 -12.70 -2.79
C GLU A 208 -19.98 -11.28 -2.49
N VAL A 209 -20.11 -10.86 -1.23
CA VAL A 209 -19.57 -9.57 -0.78
C VAL A 209 -18.04 -9.60 -0.71
N TRP A 210 -17.43 -10.76 -0.39
CA TRP A 210 -15.97 -10.90 -0.37
C TRP A 210 -15.38 -10.70 -1.77
N CYS A 211 -15.94 -11.33 -2.82
CA CYS A 211 -15.49 -11.14 -4.20
C CYS A 211 -15.70 -9.70 -4.69
N ASN A 212 -16.72 -9.01 -4.17
CA ASN A 212 -16.96 -7.61 -4.48
C ASN A 212 -17.10 -7.38 -6.01
N ALA A 213 -16.44 -6.34 -6.56
CA ALA A 213 -16.42 -6.05 -7.99
C ALA A 213 -15.46 -6.95 -8.81
N ALA A 214 -14.57 -7.70 -8.15
CA ALA A 214 -13.60 -8.57 -8.80
C ALA A 214 -14.26 -9.77 -9.50
N PRO A 215 -13.59 -10.44 -10.44
CA PRO A 215 -14.10 -11.66 -11.06
C PRO A 215 -14.52 -12.71 -10.01
N TYR A 216 -15.68 -13.33 -10.22
CA TYR A 216 -16.15 -14.36 -9.31
C TYR A 216 -15.52 -15.71 -9.66
N HIS A 217 -14.96 -16.36 -8.65
CA HIS A 217 -14.54 -17.77 -8.68
C HIS A 217 -15.25 -18.49 -7.54
N ASP A 218 -15.52 -19.78 -7.69
CA ASP A 218 -16.05 -20.58 -6.60
C ASP A 218 -15.16 -20.50 -5.37
N PHE A 219 -15.75 -20.51 -4.19
CA PHE A 219 -14.97 -20.44 -2.94
C PHE A 219 -13.94 -21.57 -2.86
N SER A 220 -12.72 -21.22 -2.53
CA SER A 220 -11.66 -22.12 -2.12
C SER A 220 -10.77 -21.46 -1.08
N LYS A 221 -10.26 -22.25 -0.14
CA LYS A 221 -9.26 -21.78 0.84
C LYS A 221 -8.00 -21.26 0.18
N ASP A 222 -7.69 -21.75 -1.02
CA ASP A 222 -6.56 -21.29 -1.82
C ASP A 222 -6.78 -19.90 -2.44
N LEU A 223 -8.01 -19.38 -2.43
CA LEU A 223 -8.36 -18.02 -2.85
C LEU A 223 -8.55 -17.07 -1.66
N ALA A 224 -8.87 -17.60 -0.48
CA ALA A 224 -9.22 -16.82 0.72
C ALA A 224 -8.06 -16.76 1.74
N TYR A 225 -8.33 -16.28 2.95
CA TYR A 225 -7.48 -16.34 4.16
C TYR A 225 -6.02 -15.90 3.96
N GLY A 226 -5.80 -14.92 3.06
CA GLY A 226 -4.48 -14.36 2.75
C GLY A 226 -3.78 -15.00 1.56
N GLU A 227 -4.23 -16.14 1.05
CA GLU A 227 -3.74 -16.70 -0.20
C GLU A 227 -4.22 -15.86 -1.42
N TRP A 228 -5.27 -15.05 -1.25
CA TRP A 228 -5.75 -14.09 -2.26
C TRP A 228 -4.64 -13.19 -2.83
N ARG A 229 -3.60 -12.90 -2.03
CA ARG A 229 -2.44 -12.12 -2.49
C ARG A 229 -1.67 -12.76 -3.64
N CYS A 230 -1.81 -14.08 -3.82
CA CYS A 230 -1.15 -14.81 -4.89
C CYS A 230 -1.80 -14.59 -6.26
N TRP A 231 -3.08 -14.27 -6.30
CA TRP A 231 -3.91 -14.30 -7.49
C TRP A 231 -4.07 -12.92 -8.09
N TYR A 232 -3.83 -12.81 -9.41
CA TYR A 232 -3.96 -11.54 -10.13
C TYR A 232 -5.36 -10.92 -10.04
N ASP A 233 -6.40 -11.71 -9.84
CA ASP A 233 -7.77 -11.20 -9.75
C ASP A 233 -8.10 -10.60 -8.38
N TYR A 234 -7.28 -10.84 -7.34
CA TYR A 234 -7.59 -10.45 -5.97
C TYR A 234 -6.51 -9.64 -5.25
N GLY A 235 -5.25 -9.75 -5.68
CA GLY A 235 -4.12 -9.10 -5.01
C GLY A 235 -3.14 -8.42 -5.95
N ASN A 236 -2.28 -7.58 -5.37
CA ASN A 236 -1.21 -6.87 -6.06
C ASN A 236 0.18 -7.47 -5.81
N GLY A 237 0.24 -8.74 -5.39
CA GLY A 237 1.48 -9.48 -5.18
C GLY A 237 2.42 -8.86 -4.15
N CYS A 238 3.70 -9.17 -4.29
CA CYS A 238 4.74 -8.69 -3.40
C CYS A 238 4.95 -7.19 -3.52
N MET A 239 4.92 -6.65 -4.74
CA MET A 239 5.11 -5.22 -4.96
C MET A 239 4.00 -4.39 -4.32
N GLY A 240 2.73 -4.78 -4.43
CA GLY A 240 1.63 -4.11 -3.75
C GLY A 240 1.70 -4.23 -2.22
N ASP A 241 2.05 -5.42 -1.70
CA ASP A 241 2.13 -5.67 -0.26
C ASP A 241 3.30 -4.93 0.40
N TRP A 242 4.49 -4.90 -0.23
CA TRP A 242 5.72 -4.35 0.37
C TRP A 242 6.21 -3.04 -0.26
N GLY A 243 5.82 -2.73 -1.49
CA GLY A 243 6.27 -1.52 -2.19
C GLY A 243 5.98 -0.24 -1.42
N ALA A 244 4.80 -0.15 -0.79
CA ALA A 244 4.43 1.01 0.02
C ALA A 244 5.32 1.20 1.25
N HIS A 245 5.90 0.12 1.80
CA HIS A 245 6.81 0.21 2.94
C HIS A 245 8.25 0.56 2.54
N ILE A 246 8.66 0.25 1.32
CA ILE A 246 10.03 0.40 0.85
C ILE A 246 10.20 1.68 0.04
N LEU A 247 9.25 1.96 -0.87
CA LEU A 247 9.36 3.01 -1.90
C LEU A 247 8.72 4.34 -1.53
N ASP A 248 7.88 4.43 -0.49
CA ASP A 248 7.09 5.63 -0.18
C ASP A 248 7.91 6.92 -0.19
N CYS A 249 8.95 7.02 0.63
CA CYS A 249 9.81 8.21 0.70
C CYS A 249 10.59 8.45 -0.62
N VAL A 250 11.04 7.39 -1.28
CA VAL A 250 11.73 7.48 -2.57
C VAL A 250 10.81 8.04 -3.64
N HIS A 251 9.62 7.45 -3.76
CA HIS A 251 8.63 7.91 -4.73
C HIS A 251 8.24 9.37 -4.50
N ARG A 252 8.01 9.74 -3.24
CA ARG A 252 7.61 11.11 -2.89
C ARG A 252 8.68 12.14 -3.18
N PHE A 253 9.93 11.90 -2.76
CA PHE A 253 10.97 12.94 -2.73
C PHE A 253 11.98 12.83 -3.87
N THR A 254 12.37 11.62 -4.28
CA THR A 254 13.31 11.42 -5.39
C THR A 254 12.58 11.37 -6.72
N LEU A 255 11.54 10.54 -6.85
CA LEU A 255 10.76 10.41 -8.08
C LEU A 255 9.66 11.47 -8.20
N ARG A 256 9.49 12.35 -7.19
CA ARG A 256 8.55 13.49 -7.19
C ARG A 256 7.11 13.11 -7.50
N SER A 257 6.70 11.93 -7.03
CA SER A 257 5.39 11.33 -7.30
C SER A 257 5.11 11.12 -8.80
N ALA A 258 6.15 11.01 -9.63
CA ALA A 258 6.01 10.76 -11.06
C ALA A 258 5.65 9.30 -11.35
N LEU A 259 5.10 9.06 -12.55
CA LEU A 259 4.94 7.74 -13.14
C LEU A 259 6.10 7.44 -14.10
N PRO A 260 6.46 6.16 -14.31
CA PRO A 260 7.55 5.79 -15.19
C PRO A 260 7.19 5.95 -16.66
N THR A 261 8.18 6.17 -17.51
CA THR A 261 8.03 6.21 -18.97
C THR A 261 8.15 4.82 -19.62
N GLU A 262 8.73 3.86 -18.88
CA GLU A 262 8.93 2.48 -19.32
C GLU A 262 8.94 1.56 -18.12
N VAL A 263 8.31 0.40 -18.27
CA VAL A 263 8.37 -0.72 -17.32
C VAL A 263 8.92 -1.93 -18.06
N ALA A 264 9.94 -2.57 -17.51
CA ALA A 264 10.51 -3.81 -18.02
C ALA A 264 10.51 -4.88 -16.93
N ILE A 265 10.54 -6.13 -17.33
CA ILE A 265 10.63 -7.29 -16.43
C ILE A 265 11.72 -8.23 -16.91
N SER A 266 12.42 -8.84 -15.97
CA SER A 266 13.48 -9.82 -16.20
C SER A 266 13.59 -10.81 -15.05
N ASN A 267 14.47 -11.81 -15.15
CA ASN A 267 14.73 -12.82 -14.11
C ASN A 267 13.48 -13.55 -13.63
N VAL A 268 12.49 -13.75 -14.51
CA VAL A 268 11.21 -14.34 -14.16
C VAL A 268 11.33 -15.84 -13.99
N THR A 269 10.82 -16.34 -12.86
CA THR A 269 10.71 -17.78 -12.59
C THR A 269 9.30 -18.12 -12.15
N GLY A 270 8.74 -19.20 -12.72
CA GLY A 270 7.42 -19.71 -12.35
C GLY A 270 6.26 -18.84 -12.81
N TRP A 271 6.44 -18.08 -13.90
CA TRP A 271 5.34 -17.32 -14.50
C TRP A 271 4.16 -18.21 -14.94
N ASN A 272 2.97 -17.72 -14.71
CA ASN A 272 1.72 -18.25 -15.28
C ASN A 272 0.65 -17.12 -15.31
N PRO A 273 -0.48 -17.32 -16.02
CA PRO A 273 -1.47 -16.24 -16.19
C PRO A 273 -2.42 -16.04 -15.00
N PHE A 274 -2.31 -16.82 -13.91
CA PHE A 274 -3.25 -16.80 -12.80
C PHE A 274 -2.66 -16.18 -11.53
N VAL A 275 -1.40 -16.52 -11.20
CA VAL A 275 -0.72 -16.13 -9.97
C VAL A 275 0.60 -15.44 -10.26
N PHE A 276 1.06 -14.64 -9.31
CA PHE A 276 2.34 -13.96 -9.37
C PHE A 276 3.51 -14.94 -9.51
N PRO A 277 4.58 -14.56 -10.23
CA PRO A 277 5.77 -15.39 -10.36
C PRO A 277 6.43 -15.66 -8.99
N ILE A 278 7.26 -16.68 -8.93
CA ILE A 278 8.05 -17.01 -7.73
C ILE A 278 9.06 -15.92 -7.45
N GLN A 279 9.64 -15.36 -8.51
CA GLN A 279 10.58 -14.25 -8.49
C GLN A 279 10.58 -13.51 -9.81
N ASP A 280 10.92 -12.23 -9.75
CA ASP A 280 11.20 -11.39 -10.91
C ASP A 280 11.97 -10.13 -10.52
N THR A 281 12.43 -9.41 -11.55
CA THR A 281 13.00 -8.08 -11.41
C THR A 281 12.24 -7.12 -12.32
N LEU A 282 11.63 -6.10 -11.72
CA LEU A 282 11.02 -5.00 -12.46
C LEU A 282 12.02 -3.85 -12.58
N THR A 283 12.10 -3.25 -13.76
CA THR A 283 12.87 -2.03 -13.99
C THR A 283 11.93 -0.95 -14.50
N MET A 284 11.87 0.17 -13.80
CA MET A 284 11.04 1.32 -14.16
C MET A 284 11.93 2.54 -14.43
N LYS A 285 11.72 3.21 -15.56
CA LYS A 285 12.48 4.41 -15.95
C LYS A 285 11.66 5.67 -15.66
N PHE A 286 12.28 6.58 -14.93
CA PHE A 286 11.76 7.92 -14.64
C PHE A 286 12.81 8.92 -15.09
N ASP A 287 12.53 9.81 -16.01
CA ASP A 287 13.50 10.80 -16.53
C ASP A 287 14.97 10.40 -16.35
N ASP A 288 15.65 10.92 -15.30
CA ASP A 288 17.05 10.65 -14.98
C ASP A 288 17.28 9.51 -13.97
N VAL A 289 16.22 8.89 -13.44
CA VAL A 289 16.32 7.87 -12.38
C VAL A 289 15.79 6.52 -12.87
N THR A 290 16.53 5.46 -12.60
CA THR A 290 16.06 4.08 -12.79
C THR A 290 15.71 3.47 -11.44
N LEU A 291 14.50 2.93 -11.31
CA LEU A 291 14.06 2.11 -10.17
C LEU A 291 14.12 0.64 -10.58
N GLU A 292 14.84 -0.15 -9.80
CA GLU A 292 14.88 -1.61 -9.91
C GLU A 292 14.20 -2.21 -8.67
N TRP A 293 13.25 -3.12 -8.86
CA TRP A 293 12.57 -3.87 -7.83
C TRP A 293 12.91 -5.35 -7.96
N TYR A 294 13.50 -5.93 -6.94
CA TYR A 294 13.86 -7.34 -6.88
C TYR A 294 12.94 -8.07 -5.89
N GLU A 295 12.29 -9.13 -6.33
CA GLU A 295 11.49 -9.97 -5.46
C GLU A 295 11.78 -11.46 -5.66
N GLY A 296 11.51 -12.25 -4.60
CA GLY A 296 11.82 -13.67 -4.57
C GLY A 296 13.11 -13.99 -3.80
N LEU A 297 13.11 -15.18 -3.17
CA LEU A 297 14.15 -15.56 -2.21
C LEU A 297 15.54 -15.59 -2.84
N ASP A 298 15.65 -16.10 -4.07
CA ASP A 298 16.92 -16.33 -4.75
C ASP A 298 17.30 -15.22 -5.74
N ASN A 299 16.41 -14.24 -5.94
CA ASN A 299 16.62 -13.12 -6.87
C ASN A 299 17.15 -11.89 -6.14
N LYS A 300 18.32 -12.00 -5.53
CA LYS A 300 18.94 -10.88 -4.79
C LYS A 300 19.53 -9.84 -5.75
N PRO A 301 19.42 -8.54 -5.43
CA PRO A 301 20.08 -7.50 -6.20
C PRO A 301 21.60 -7.57 -6.04
N PRO A 302 22.39 -7.03 -7.00
CA PRO A 302 23.80 -6.77 -6.78
C PRO A 302 23.95 -5.73 -5.64
N LEU A 303 24.67 -6.12 -4.58
CA LEU A 303 24.89 -5.26 -3.41
C LEU A 303 26.15 -4.40 -3.60
N PRO A 304 26.16 -3.14 -3.13
CA PRO A 304 27.35 -2.28 -3.22
C PRO A 304 28.47 -2.77 -2.30
N GLU A 305 29.71 -2.48 -2.67
CA GLU A 305 30.85 -2.71 -1.79
C GLU A 305 30.67 -1.96 -0.46
N GLY A 306 30.92 -2.62 0.66
CA GLY A 306 30.69 -2.07 1.99
C GLY A 306 29.23 -2.16 2.48
N PHE A 307 28.35 -2.84 1.73
CA PHE A 307 26.98 -3.11 2.21
C PHE A 307 27.01 -3.87 3.54
N ARG A 308 26.12 -3.51 4.47
CA ARG A 308 25.94 -4.23 5.73
C ARG A 308 24.56 -4.85 5.80
N TYR A 309 24.50 -6.11 6.22
CA TYR A 309 23.25 -6.80 6.52
C TYR A 309 22.68 -6.28 7.84
N ALA A 310 21.37 -6.11 7.88
CA ALA A 310 20.67 -5.73 9.09
C ALA A 310 20.64 -6.92 10.08
N ASP A 311 20.76 -6.63 11.37
CA ASP A 311 20.60 -7.62 12.45
C ASP A 311 19.12 -8.02 12.65
N ASN A 312 18.85 -8.89 13.63
CA ASN A 312 17.49 -9.35 13.95
C ASN A 312 16.58 -8.23 14.51
N LYS A 313 17.15 -7.11 14.94
CA LYS A 313 16.41 -5.93 15.40
C LYS A 313 16.12 -4.94 14.28
N GLY A 314 16.62 -5.23 13.05
CA GLY A 314 16.47 -4.33 11.90
C GLY A 314 17.46 -3.15 11.92
N LEU A 315 18.56 -3.24 12.66
CA LEU A 315 19.61 -2.25 12.71
C LEU A 315 20.79 -2.67 11.80
N PHE A 316 21.62 -1.68 11.44
CA PHE A 316 22.90 -1.92 10.77
C PHE A 316 24.02 -1.93 11.82
N PRO A 317 24.49 -3.12 12.27
CA PRO A 317 25.52 -3.20 13.29
C PRO A 317 26.87 -2.66 12.79
N ALA A 318 27.70 -2.18 13.69
CA ALA A 318 29.01 -1.64 13.38
C ALA A 318 29.96 -2.70 12.77
N SER A 319 29.79 -3.99 13.09
CA SER A 319 30.59 -5.05 12.48
C SER A 319 30.13 -5.35 11.04
N THR A 320 31.08 -5.54 10.15
CA THR A 320 30.85 -6.01 8.79
C THR A 320 30.75 -7.53 8.70
N ALA A 321 30.97 -8.21 9.81
CA ALA A 321 30.96 -9.66 9.84
C ALA A 321 29.52 -10.14 9.64
N ASN A 322 29.32 -10.98 8.66
CA ASN A 322 28.09 -11.74 8.47
C ASN A 322 27.97 -12.86 9.53
N ASP A 323 28.60 -12.71 10.68
CA ASP A 323 28.67 -13.65 11.81
C ASP A 323 28.88 -15.12 11.39
N GLY A 324 29.68 -15.33 10.33
CA GLY A 324 29.96 -16.64 9.76
C GLY A 324 28.84 -17.23 8.91
N LEU A 325 27.75 -16.49 8.65
CA LEU A 325 26.71 -16.95 7.76
C LEU A 325 27.15 -16.85 6.31
N ILE A 326 27.13 -17.97 5.62
CA ILE A 326 27.24 -18.03 4.17
C ILE A 326 25.88 -17.56 3.63
N ASP A 327 25.86 -16.43 2.91
CA ASP A 327 24.64 -15.89 2.31
C ASP A 327 23.50 -15.51 3.31
N PRO A 328 23.71 -14.52 4.19
CA PRO A 328 22.70 -14.11 5.16
C PRO A 328 21.42 -13.60 4.48
N PRO A 329 20.25 -13.75 5.13
CA PRO A 329 18.98 -13.28 4.56
C PRO A 329 18.97 -11.76 4.39
N LEU A 330 18.64 -11.30 3.18
CA LEU A 330 18.50 -9.88 2.88
C LEU A 330 17.14 -9.40 3.40
N LYS A 331 17.16 -8.43 4.32
CA LYS A 331 15.92 -7.81 4.84
C LYS A 331 15.29 -6.90 3.79
N PRO A 332 13.96 -6.74 3.78
CA PRO A 332 13.29 -5.81 2.86
C PRO A 332 13.87 -4.39 2.97
N GLY A 333 14.32 -3.85 1.88
CA GLY A 333 15.05 -2.59 1.90
C GLY A 333 15.27 -1.94 0.54
N LYS A 334 16.16 -0.96 0.54
CA LYS A 334 16.52 -0.18 -0.63
C LYS A 334 17.94 0.36 -0.55
N GLU A 335 18.57 0.51 -1.71
CA GLU A 335 19.82 1.22 -1.91
C GLU A 335 19.62 2.38 -2.90
N ILE A 336 20.19 3.55 -2.59
CA ILE A 336 20.04 4.78 -3.35
C ILE A 336 21.41 5.22 -3.83
N TYR A 337 21.62 5.20 -5.13
CA TYR A 337 22.88 5.48 -5.80
C TYR A 337 22.91 6.90 -6.36
N LEU A 338 23.85 7.70 -5.88
CA LEU A 338 24.05 9.08 -6.31
C LEU A 338 25.06 9.15 -7.48
N ALA A 339 25.04 10.26 -8.21
CA ALA A 339 25.95 10.49 -9.34
C ALA A 339 27.43 10.57 -8.94
N ASP A 340 27.73 10.94 -7.70
CA ASP A 340 29.10 11.04 -7.17
C ASP A 340 29.65 9.70 -6.66
N GLY A 341 28.88 8.60 -6.81
CA GLY A 341 29.25 7.28 -6.33
C GLY A 341 28.83 6.97 -4.90
N THR A 342 28.29 7.94 -4.16
CA THR A 342 27.75 7.71 -2.82
C THR A 342 26.54 6.79 -2.89
N VAL A 343 26.46 5.83 -1.96
CA VAL A 343 25.30 4.93 -1.82
C VAL A 343 24.74 5.03 -0.40
N TRP A 344 23.43 5.18 -0.31
CA TRP A 344 22.68 5.09 0.93
C TRP A 344 21.91 3.78 0.99
N GLN A 345 21.95 3.08 2.10
CA GLN A 345 21.14 1.89 2.35
C GLN A 345 20.12 2.11 3.45
N GLY A 346 18.94 1.50 3.31
CA GLY A 346 17.88 1.57 4.30
C GLY A 346 16.99 0.34 4.26
N LEU A 347 16.37 0.05 5.38
CA LEU A 347 15.32 -0.97 5.45
C LEU A 347 13.99 -0.38 4.97
N SER A 348 12.93 -1.15 5.05
CA SER A 348 11.57 -0.72 4.71
C SER A 348 11.20 0.60 5.44
N HIS A 349 10.16 0.63 6.24
CA HIS A 349 9.79 1.80 7.06
C HIS A 349 10.36 1.76 8.49
N SER A 350 11.15 0.77 8.83
CA SER A 350 11.50 0.44 10.23
C SER A 350 12.77 1.12 10.74
N SER A 351 13.67 1.58 9.86
CA SER A 351 14.91 2.22 10.29
C SER A 351 15.30 3.39 9.38
N THR A 352 16.14 4.28 9.91
CA THR A 352 16.75 5.36 9.14
C THR A 352 17.78 4.83 8.16
N LEU A 353 18.03 5.61 7.09
CA LEU A 353 19.09 5.32 6.12
C LEU A 353 20.46 5.57 6.75
N VAL A 354 21.44 4.80 6.28
CA VAL A 354 22.85 4.96 6.59
C VAL A 354 23.68 4.97 5.29
N ARG A 355 24.79 5.68 5.30
CA ARG A 355 25.67 5.71 4.13
C ARG A 355 26.51 4.43 4.09
N VAL A 356 26.56 3.78 2.94
CA VAL A 356 27.38 2.59 2.75
C VAL A 356 28.87 2.93 2.92
N GLY A 357 29.59 2.09 3.65
CA GLY A 357 30.98 2.36 4.05
C GLY A 357 31.15 3.30 5.27
N ALA A 358 30.06 3.93 5.76
CA ALA A 358 30.07 4.85 6.89
C ALA A 358 28.86 4.65 7.82
N GLN A 359 28.42 3.41 8.01
CA GLN A 359 27.24 3.07 8.78
C GLN A 359 27.36 3.35 10.29
N ASP A 360 28.59 3.62 10.77
CA ASP A 360 28.88 4.02 12.15
C ASP A 360 28.72 5.52 12.38
N GLU A 361 28.56 6.31 11.32
CA GLU A 361 28.30 7.73 11.44
C GLU A 361 26.97 7.97 12.15
N LYS A 362 26.97 8.90 13.09
CA LYS A 362 25.76 9.27 13.81
C LYS A 362 24.76 9.92 12.83
N VAL A 363 23.57 9.33 12.73
CA VAL A 363 22.48 9.94 12.00
C VAL A 363 22.08 11.25 12.67
N PRO A 364 22.07 12.39 11.96
CA PRO A 364 21.61 13.67 12.52
C PRO A 364 20.16 13.58 13.02
N SER A 365 19.83 14.39 14.00
CA SER A 365 18.44 14.56 14.42
C SER A 365 17.63 15.23 13.30
N PHE A 366 16.39 14.83 13.15
CA PHE A 366 15.44 15.40 12.20
C PHE A 366 14.06 15.55 12.87
N GLU A 367 13.30 16.54 12.39
CA GLU A 367 12.01 16.88 12.98
C GLU A 367 10.92 15.91 12.53
N ARG A 368 10.09 15.49 13.48
CA ARG A 368 8.93 14.62 13.25
C ARG A 368 7.69 15.18 13.92
N PRO A 369 6.50 15.00 13.34
CA PRO A 369 5.24 15.30 14.02
C PRO A 369 5.07 14.49 15.31
N GLY A 370 4.34 15.06 16.27
CA GLY A 370 4.11 14.42 17.56
C GLY A 370 3.07 13.29 17.54
N SER A 371 2.09 13.35 16.60
CA SER A 371 1.06 12.31 16.46
C SER A 371 1.58 11.12 15.65
N ASP A 372 1.18 9.90 15.99
CA ASP A 372 1.41 8.74 15.17
C ASP A 372 0.44 8.72 13.96
N HIS A 373 0.57 7.71 13.10
CA HIS A 373 -0.19 7.63 11.85
C HIS A 373 -1.70 7.52 12.06
N TRP A 374 -2.15 6.76 13.05
CA TRP A 374 -3.56 6.56 13.37
C TRP A 374 -4.15 7.79 14.08
N ARG A 375 -3.42 8.36 15.03
CA ARG A 375 -3.84 9.59 15.72
C ARG A 375 -3.93 10.77 14.77
N ASN A 376 -2.99 10.88 13.81
CA ASN A 376 -3.04 11.89 12.75
C ASN A 376 -4.36 11.84 11.95
N PHE A 377 -4.79 10.64 11.52
CA PHE A 377 -6.08 10.50 10.83
C PHE A 377 -7.25 11.01 11.69
N LEU A 378 -7.31 10.60 12.95
CA LEU A 378 -8.38 11.04 13.86
C LEU A 378 -8.37 12.56 14.08
N LEU A 379 -7.20 13.16 14.26
CA LEU A 379 -7.06 14.60 14.41
C LEU A 379 -7.44 15.34 13.10
N ALA A 380 -7.12 14.77 11.95
CA ALA A 380 -7.54 15.33 10.67
C ALA A 380 -9.06 15.27 10.49
N VAL A 381 -9.73 14.18 10.89
CA VAL A 381 -11.21 14.10 10.89
C VAL A 381 -11.83 15.15 11.79
N LYS A 382 -11.17 15.51 12.89
CA LYS A 382 -11.57 16.60 13.79
C LYS A 382 -11.24 18.00 13.26
N GLY A 383 -10.44 18.10 12.18
CA GLY A 383 -9.97 19.37 11.64
C GLY A 383 -8.81 20.01 12.43
N GLU A 384 -8.10 19.23 13.25
CA GLU A 384 -6.99 19.67 14.10
C GLU A 384 -5.61 19.44 13.45
N GLU A 385 -5.51 18.50 12.49
CA GLU A 385 -4.33 18.25 11.66
C GLU A 385 -4.77 18.03 10.20
N GLU A 386 -3.80 18.01 9.26
CA GLU A 386 -3.99 17.46 7.92
C GLU A 386 -3.49 16.01 7.88
N THR A 387 -4.13 15.16 7.06
CA THR A 387 -3.65 13.79 6.85
C THR A 387 -2.31 13.80 6.13
N ARG A 388 -1.39 12.93 6.55
CA ARG A 388 -0.04 12.86 5.98
C ARG A 388 0.01 12.11 4.66
N SER A 389 -0.84 11.10 4.52
CA SER A 389 -0.89 10.24 3.33
C SER A 389 -2.29 10.21 2.70
N PRO A 390 -2.86 11.38 2.30
CA PRO A 390 -4.14 11.43 1.62
C PRO A 390 -4.06 10.74 0.25
N PHE A 391 -5.20 10.37 -0.34
CA PHE A 391 -5.20 9.62 -1.59
C PHE A 391 -4.50 10.35 -2.73
N ARG A 392 -4.62 11.67 -2.84
CA ARG A 392 -3.87 12.49 -3.82
C ARG A 392 -2.34 12.35 -3.71
N VAL A 393 -1.82 11.94 -2.55
CA VAL A 393 -0.39 11.71 -2.32
C VAL A 393 -0.02 10.26 -2.56
N THR A 394 -0.89 9.32 -2.22
CA THR A 394 -0.56 7.89 -2.19
C THR A 394 -1.08 7.10 -3.40
N ALA A 395 -2.07 7.62 -4.13
CA ALA A 395 -2.53 6.98 -5.35
C ALA A 395 -1.42 6.88 -6.40
N PRO A 396 -0.60 7.93 -6.68
CA PRO A 396 0.52 7.79 -7.62
C PRO A 396 1.53 6.72 -7.21
N LEU A 397 1.74 6.50 -5.91
CA LEU A 397 2.56 5.39 -5.42
C LEU A 397 1.92 4.04 -5.71
N SER A 398 0.62 3.89 -5.50
CA SER A 398 -0.10 2.65 -5.83
C SER A 398 -0.22 2.42 -7.33
N GLU A 399 -0.29 3.48 -8.13
CA GLU A 399 -0.27 3.41 -9.60
C GLU A 399 1.01 2.76 -10.13
N ILE A 400 2.19 3.06 -9.56
CA ILE A 400 3.44 2.38 -9.99
C ILE A 400 3.41 0.89 -9.64
N PHE A 401 2.76 0.48 -8.55
CA PHE A 401 2.58 -0.94 -8.24
C PHE A 401 1.70 -1.62 -9.29
N CYS A 402 0.59 -1.00 -9.67
CA CYS A 402 -0.28 -1.53 -10.73
C CYS A 402 0.47 -1.68 -12.07
N LEU A 403 1.35 -0.73 -12.43
CA LEU A 403 2.18 -0.84 -13.63
C LEU A 403 3.16 -2.02 -13.54
N GLY A 404 3.78 -2.26 -12.40
CA GLY A 404 4.62 -3.42 -12.15
C GLY A 404 3.84 -4.74 -12.28
N VAL A 405 2.66 -4.82 -11.64
CA VAL A 405 1.75 -5.97 -11.71
C VAL A 405 1.34 -6.29 -13.15
N ILE A 406 1.09 -5.28 -13.98
CA ILE A 406 0.78 -5.48 -15.40
C ILE A 406 1.97 -6.13 -16.14
N ALA A 407 3.20 -5.67 -15.89
CA ALA A 407 4.39 -6.28 -16.49
C ALA A 407 4.59 -7.73 -16.04
N GLN A 408 4.36 -8.04 -14.75
CA GLN A 408 4.39 -9.41 -14.21
C GLN A 408 3.34 -10.31 -14.85
N ARG A 409 2.09 -9.84 -14.95
CA ARG A 409 0.98 -10.58 -15.55
C ARG A 409 1.21 -10.89 -17.02
N LEU A 410 1.76 -9.94 -17.78
CA LEU A 410 2.06 -10.09 -19.20
C LEU A 410 3.41 -10.78 -19.46
N ASN A 411 4.27 -10.92 -18.47
CA ASN A 411 5.66 -11.39 -18.60
C ASN A 411 6.44 -10.64 -19.69
N ARG A 412 6.19 -9.36 -19.81
CA ARG A 412 6.87 -8.46 -20.76
C ARG A 412 6.79 -7.00 -20.32
N GLY A 413 7.74 -6.20 -20.79
CA GLY A 413 7.74 -4.77 -20.59
C GLY A 413 6.82 -4.02 -21.56
N PHE A 414 6.65 -2.71 -21.29
CA PHE A 414 5.91 -1.78 -22.12
C PHE A 414 6.39 -0.33 -21.91
N LYS A 415 6.05 0.55 -22.87
CA LYS A 415 6.22 2.00 -22.75
C LYS A 415 4.95 2.65 -22.26
N PHE A 416 5.11 3.69 -21.46
CA PHE A 416 4.01 4.39 -20.81
C PHE A 416 4.16 5.91 -20.95
N ASP A 417 3.08 6.60 -21.25
CA ASP A 417 3.02 8.05 -21.21
C ASP A 417 2.54 8.49 -19.81
N PRO A 418 3.42 9.02 -18.95
CA PRO A 418 3.09 9.37 -17.58
C PRO A 418 2.15 10.56 -17.45
N ILE A 419 2.07 11.42 -18.48
CA ILE A 419 1.20 12.60 -18.49
C ILE A 419 -0.20 12.21 -18.95
N ALA A 420 -0.30 11.50 -20.08
CA ALA A 420 -1.58 11.02 -20.59
C ALA A 420 -2.12 9.80 -19.85
N LYS A 421 -1.30 9.20 -18.98
CA LYS A 421 -1.57 7.98 -18.20
C LYS A 421 -2.05 6.81 -19.10
N LYS A 422 -1.29 6.55 -20.17
CA LYS A 422 -1.62 5.56 -21.19
C LYS A 422 -0.42 4.71 -21.60
N ALA A 423 -0.69 3.46 -21.94
CA ALA A 423 0.29 2.65 -22.65
C ALA A 423 0.53 3.19 -24.06
N ILE A 424 1.77 3.23 -24.51
CA ILE A 424 2.15 3.69 -25.85
C ILE A 424 2.11 2.50 -26.81
N GLY A 425 1.14 2.51 -27.71
CA GLY A 425 1.04 1.49 -28.77
C GLY A 425 0.69 0.07 -28.27
N ASP A 426 0.14 -0.08 -27.06
CA ASP A 426 -0.14 -1.37 -26.43
C ASP A 426 -1.58 -1.43 -25.89
N ALA A 427 -2.47 -2.03 -26.67
CA ALA A 427 -3.89 -2.15 -26.35
C ALA A 427 -4.15 -3.10 -25.16
N GLU A 428 -3.34 -4.14 -25.01
CA GLU A 428 -3.48 -5.12 -23.93
C GLU A 428 -3.15 -4.50 -22.57
N VAL A 429 -2.06 -3.75 -22.48
CA VAL A 429 -1.74 -2.94 -21.31
C VAL A 429 -2.86 -1.93 -21.03
N GLY A 430 -3.41 -1.29 -22.08
CA GLY A 430 -4.54 -0.37 -21.97
C GLY A 430 -5.81 -1.00 -21.37
N ILE A 431 -6.05 -2.27 -21.60
CA ILE A 431 -7.14 -3.04 -20.97
C ILE A 431 -6.82 -3.29 -19.50
N LEU A 432 -5.62 -3.73 -19.18
CA LEU A 432 -5.22 -4.05 -17.81
C LEU A 432 -5.13 -2.80 -16.90
N LEU A 433 -4.80 -1.64 -17.44
CA LEU A 433 -4.87 -0.37 -16.69
C LEU A 433 -6.28 -0.08 -16.18
N LYS A 434 -7.31 -0.47 -16.94
CA LYS A 434 -8.71 -0.28 -16.53
C LYS A 434 -9.15 -1.28 -15.46
N GLY A 435 -8.41 -2.38 -15.31
CA GLY A 435 -8.85 -3.51 -14.50
C GLY A 435 -9.98 -4.32 -15.16
N PRO A 436 -10.45 -5.38 -14.52
CA PRO A 436 -11.60 -6.16 -14.98
C PRO A 436 -12.87 -5.29 -14.97
N ALA A 437 -13.83 -5.64 -15.83
CA ALA A 437 -15.16 -5.05 -15.74
C ALA A 437 -15.79 -5.42 -14.38
N PRO A 438 -16.37 -4.44 -13.66
CA PRO A 438 -17.03 -4.75 -12.40
C PRO A 438 -18.19 -5.73 -12.62
N ARG A 439 -18.40 -6.60 -11.63
CA ARG A 439 -19.53 -7.54 -11.63
C ARG A 439 -20.86 -6.78 -11.51
N GLU A 440 -21.93 -7.44 -11.94
CA GLU A 440 -23.29 -6.93 -11.84
C GLU A 440 -23.61 -6.50 -10.39
N GLY A 441 -24.16 -5.29 -10.25
CA GLY A 441 -24.49 -4.67 -8.96
C GLY A 441 -23.32 -3.91 -8.29
N TRP A 442 -22.13 -3.88 -8.91
CA TRP A 442 -20.97 -3.13 -8.41
C TRP A 442 -20.51 -2.00 -9.35
N GLU A 443 -21.14 -1.84 -10.52
CA GLU A 443 -20.74 -0.89 -11.57
C GLU A 443 -20.89 0.57 -11.12
N GLU A 444 -21.82 0.82 -10.21
CA GLU A 444 -22.08 2.17 -9.74
C GLU A 444 -20.85 2.82 -9.10
N TYR A 445 -20.00 2.04 -8.41
CA TYR A 445 -18.81 2.57 -7.74
C TYR A 445 -17.78 3.15 -8.74
N TYR A 446 -17.78 2.72 -9.99
CA TYR A 446 -16.88 3.19 -11.04
C TYR A 446 -17.35 4.47 -11.76
N ARG A 447 -18.40 5.10 -11.25
CA ARG A 447 -18.93 6.39 -11.75
C ARG A 447 -18.64 7.46 -10.71
N VAL A 448 -17.64 8.29 -10.94
CA VAL A 448 -17.30 9.45 -10.08
C VAL A 448 -17.95 10.71 -10.61
#